data_302ebc6a2db82e763ea0155a9c5e600f
#
_entry.id   302ebc6a2db82e763ea0155a9c5e600f
#
_cell.length_a   1.000
_cell.length_b   1.000
_cell.length_c   1.000
_cell.angle_alpha   90.00
_cell.angle_beta   90.00
_cell.angle_gamma   90.00
#
_symmetry.space_group_name_H-M   'P 1'
#
loop_
_entity.id
_entity.type
_entity.pdbx_description
1 polymer ?
#
loop_
_entity_poly.entity_id
_entity_poly.type
_entity_poly.pdbx_seq_one_letter_code
_entity_poly.pdbx_strand_id
1 'polypeptide(L)'
;TMLNNNYDRKLASGIVCSSGTLGQIIPPSIVLIIIADQLASASDVANNMRQNDYKALTGEFNMPGEFRVGSSSAGDMFLGALLPGLVLVALYMIYVFFYARINKGVAPPVPFKGNFDFKFWMRVIVIIIPPLALIFAVLGSILMGIATVNQAGSIGAIGATLMAGYRLFQGKKSAFYPLIMIIGSLIPITFFASNYELNIKNIEERDLGAIYITGIFVITLVYGIAWSFWRTYKTENVLKEVVTETCVTTSMVFIILLGAAMLTSGFRAFGGEELVRDFLQDLPGGFWTQFVVVMIVIFLLGFFLDFIEIAVVVVPIIAPILLAETGANVTAVWLGVMIGVNLQTSFLTPPFGFALFYLKGVAPKVVQTLDIWKGVVPFIILQLIGLAIVGSYPSLVNYLPNRVYLTSNVAPPPIDRKS
;
A
#
# COMPACT_ATOMS: atom_id res chain seq x y z
N THR A 1 -20.69 5.63 15.80
CA THR A 1 -20.35 6.80 16.63
C THR A 1 -20.92 8.08 16.02
N MET A 2 -20.62 8.42 14.75
CA MET A 2 -21.10 9.65 14.11
C MET A 2 -22.63 9.78 14.13
N LEU A 3 -23.38 8.74 13.76
CA LEU A 3 -24.85 8.76 13.75
C LEU A 3 -25.43 8.93 15.16
N ASN A 4 -24.80 8.37 16.19
CA ASN A 4 -25.24 8.55 17.58
C ASN A 4 -25.04 9.99 18.10
N ASN A 5 -24.22 10.77 17.41
CA ASN A 5 -23.98 12.18 17.70
C ASN A 5 -24.66 13.11 16.67
N ASN A 6 -25.71 12.62 16.01
CA ASN A 6 -26.52 13.37 15.07
C ASN A 6 -25.79 13.95 13.85
N TYR A 7 -24.70 13.29 13.41
CA TYR A 7 -24.08 13.64 12.13
C TYR A 7 -25.01 13.30 10.96
N ASP A 8 -24.93 14.11 9.92
CA ASP A 8 -25.65 13.82 8.67
C ASP A 8 -25.22 12.47 8.10
N ARG A 9 -26.20 11.66 7.66
CA ARG A 9 -25.97 10.30 7.18
C ARG A 9 -25.11 10.27 5.92
N LYS A 10 -25.29 11.25 5.03
CA LYS A 10 -24.55 11.35 3.77
C LYS A 10 -23.09 11.67 4.06
N LEU A 11 -22.83 12.70 4.89
CA LEU A 11 -21.47 13.06 5.28
C LEU A 11 -20.79 11.91 6.00
N ALA A 12 -21.45 11.28 6.98
CA ALA A 12 -20.88 10.16 7.73
C ALA A 12 -20.56 8.97 6.81
N SER A 13 -21.45 8.61 5.90
CA SER A 13 -21.23 7.52 4.92
C SER A 13 -20.10 7.86 3.95
N GLY A 14 -20.07 9.08 3.44
CA GLY A 14 -19.02 9.56 2.55
C GLY A 14 -17.63 9.48 3.19
N ILE A 15 -17.49 10.00 4.41
CA ILE A 15 -16.23 9.94 5.16
C ILE A 15 -15.77 8.50 5.38
N VAL A 16 -16.66 7.60 5.81
CA VAL A 16 -16.30 6.21 6.10
C VAL A 16 -15.85 5.47 4.84
N CYS A 17 -16.59 5.59 3.72
CA CYS A 17 -16.21 4.97 2.46
C CYS A 17 -14.89 5.53 1.94
N SER A 18 -14.76 6.84 1.85
CA SER A 18 -13.58 7.49 1.27
C SER A 18 -12.32 7.31 2.12
N SER A 19 -12.43 7.40 3.45
CA SER A 19 -11.29 7.13 4.33
C SER A 19 -10.87 5.65 4.31
N GLY A 20 -11.84 4.73 4.15
CA GLY A 20 -11.55 3.30 4.00
C GLY A 20 -10.76 3.00 2.73
N THR A 21 -11.12 3.61 1.61
CA THR A 21 -10.40 3.41 0.34
C THR A 21 -9.01 4.03 0.33
N LEU A 22 -8.73 5.07 1.14
CA LEU A 22 -7.38 5.64 1.28
C LEU A 22 -6.34 4.61 1.74
N GLY A 23 -6.75 3.57 2.49
CA GLY A 23 -5.87 2.48 2.90
C GLY A 23 -5.29 1.66 1.74
N GLN A 24 -5.83 1.81 0.53
CA GLN A 24 -5.29 1.16 -0.67
C GLN A 24 -4.08 1.90 -1.25
N ILE A 25 -3.96 3.20 -0.99
CA ILE A 25 -2.87 4.03 -1.52
C ILE A 25 -1.86 4.44 -0.44
N ILE A 26 -2.31 4.56 0.83
CA ILE A 26 -1.42 4.93 1.92
C ILE A 26 -0.63 3.69 2.37
N PRO A 27 0.72 3.74 2.34
CA PRO A 27 1.54 2.60 2.77
C PRO A 27 1.37 2.24 4.25
N PRO A 28 1.49 0.97 4.62
CA PRO A 28 1.69 -0.22 3.77
C PRO A 28 0.39 -0.69 3.10
N SER A 29 0.44 -0.95 1.80
CA SER A 29 -0.72 -1.29 0.98
C SER A 29 -0.47 -2.56 0.16
N ILE A 30 -1.40 -3.52 0.22
CA ILE A 30 -1.37 -4.75 -0.59
C ILE A 30 -1.52 -4.41 -2.07
N VAL A 31 -2.36 -3.44 -2.42
CA VAL A 31 -2.57 -2.98 -3.80
C VAL A 31 -1.25 -2.53 -4.40
N LEU A 32 -0.50 -1.69 -3.69
CA LEU A 32 0.78 -1.16 -4.16
C LEU A 32 1.84 -2.26 -4.29
N ILE A 33 1.84 -3.27 -3.42
CA ILE A 33 2.77 -4.42 -3.53
C ILE A 33 2.49 -5.22 -4.80
N ILE A 34 1.21 -5.55 -5.06
CA ILE A 34 0.83 -6.33 -6.25
C ILE A 34 1.11 -5.54 -7.52
N ILE A 35 0.75 -4.26 -7.55
CA ILE A 35 1.04 -3.39 -8.70
C ILE A 35 2.57 -3.28 -8.92
N ALA A 36 3.38 -3.15 -7.86
CA ALA A 36 4.84 -3.10 -7.97
C ALA A 36 5.41 -4.35 -8.63
N ASP A 37 4.94 -5.53 -8.23
CA ASP A 37 5.37 -6.82 -8.78
C ASP A 37 5.04 -6.94 -10.28
N GLN A 38 3.82 -6.55 -10.65
CA GLN A 38 3.39 -6.56 -12.05
C GLN A 38 4.15 -5.51 -12.90
N LEU A 39 4.41 -4.33 -12.34
CA LEU A 39 5.16 -3.28 -13.02
C LEU A 39 6.65 -3.60 -13.15
N ALA A 40 7.24 -4.34 -12.21
CA ALA A 40 8.61 -4.84 -12.36
C ALA A 40 8.71 -5.73 -13.61
N SER A 41 7.82 -6.71 -13.74
CA SER A 41 7.74 -7.57 -14.91
C SER A 41 7.42 -6.78 -16.20
N ALA A 42 6.50 -5.81 -16.12
CA ALA A 42 6.14 -4.96 -17.24
C ALA A 42 7.30 -4.08 -17.72
N SER A 43 8.15 -3.60 -16.79
CA SER A 43 9.35 -2.83 -17.12
C SER A 43 10.36 -3.63 -17.91
N ASP A 44 10.52 -4.92 -17.60
CA ASP A 44 11.41 -5.81 -18.36
C ASP A 44 10.90 -6.02 -19.79
N VAL A 45 9.59 -6.23 -19.95
CA VAL A 45 8.96 -6.36 -21.29
C VAL A 45 9.11 -5.04 -22.07
N ALA A 46 8.85 -3.88 -21.43
CA ALA A 46 9.01 -2.56 -22.05
C ALA A 46 10.45 -2.30 -22.48
N ASN A 47 11.43 -2.72 -21.69
CA ASN A 47 12.84 -2.61 -22.03
C ASN A 47 13.20 -3.45 -23.27
N ASN A 48 12.64 -4.65 -23.38
CA ASN A 48 12.82 -5.49 -24.59
C ASN A 48 12.18 -4.83 -25.82
N MET A 49 11.01 -4.23 -25.69
CA MET A 49 10.35 -3.48 -26.77
C MET A 49 11.22 -2.30 -27.22
N ARG A 50 11.66 -1.44 -26.28
CA ARG A 50 12.56 -0.29 -26.55
C ARG A 50 13.87 -0.73 -27.20
N GLN A 51 14.45 -1.83 -26.76
CA GLN A 51 15.68 -2.38 -27.35
C GLN A 51 15.48 -2.82 -28.80
N ASN A 52 14.36 -3.47 -29.11
CA ASN A 52 14.03 -3.86 -30.48
C ASN A 52 13.82 -2.66 -31.38
N ASP A 53 13.09 -1.64 -30.89
CA ASP A 53 12.87 -0.38 -31.62
C ASP A 53 14.18 0.39 -31.82
N TYR A 54 15.04 0.46 -30.81
CA TYR A 54 16.36 1.07 -30.90
C TYR A 54 17.25 0.37 -31.94
N LYS A 55 17.26 -0.97 -31.92
CA LYS A 55 17.98 -1.78 -32.90
C LYS A 55 17.46 -1.55 -34.32
N ALA A 56 16.15 -1.47 -34.51
CA ALA A 56 15.53 -1.21 -35.80
C ALA A 56 15.91 0.17 -36.36
N LEU A 57 16.03 1.19 -35.48
CA LEU A 57 16.35 2.56 -35.87
C LEU A 57 17.85 2.81 -36.07
N THR A 58 18.71 2.21 -35.25
CA THR A 58 20.16 2.52 -35.21
C THR A 58 21.04 1.41 -35.77
N GLY A 59 20.54 0.19 -35.83
CA GLY A 59 21.31 -1.01 -36.17
C GLY A 59 22.16 -1.53 -35.00
N GLU A 60 22.20 -0.86 -33.85
CA GLU A 60 23.00 -1.23 -32.69
C GLU A 60 22.23 -2.19 -31.77
N PHE A 61 22.95 -3.22 -31.26
CA PHE A 61 22.35 -4.23 -30.37
C PHE A 61 22.23 -3.77 -28.92
N ASN A 62 23.05 -2.83 -28.49
CA ASN A 62 23.09 -2.38 -27.10
C ASN A 62 22.45 -1.00 -26.96
N MET A 63 21.26 -0.95 -26.39
CA MET A 63 20.60 0.29 -26.04
C MET A 63 21.29 0.93 -24.81
N PRO A 64 21.67 2.21 -24.86
CA PRO A 64 22.22 2.93 -23.70
C PRO A 64 21.28 2.87 -22.50
N GLY A 65 21.87 2.79 -21.30
CA GLY A 65 21.10 2.69 -20.04
C GLY A 65 20.12 3.84 -19.82
N GLU A 66 20.39 4.98 -20.44
CA GLU A 66 19.55 6.19 -20.38
C GLU A 66 18.14 5.99 -20.98
N PHE A 67 18.01 5.09 -21.92
CA PHE A 67 16.72 4.77 -22.57
C PHE A 67 15.97 3.64 -21.88
N ARG A 68 16.54 3.05 -20.83
CA ARG A 68 15.90 1.96 -20.09
C ARG A 68 14.87 2.48 -19.09
N VAL A 69 13.76 1.76 -18.99
CA VAL A 69 12.78 1.95 -17.94
C VAL A 69 13.33 1.35 -16.66
N GLY A 70 13.36 2.13 -15.58
CA GLY A 70 13.72 1.61 -14.26
C GLY A 70 12.68 0.62 -13.75
N SER A 71 13.15 -0.49 -13.18
CA SER A 71 12.28 -1.43 -12.48
C SER A 71 11.70 -0.78 -11.23
N SER A 72 10.50 -1.19 -10.83
CA SER A 72 9.85 -0.74 -9.59
C SER A 72 9.92 -1.82 -8.51
N SER A 73 10.15 -1.42 -7.29
CA SER A 73 10.01 -2.27 -6.11
C SER A 73 8.80 -1.85 -5.27
N ALA A 74 8.35 -2.72 -4.36
CA ALA A 74 7.29 -2.36 -3.42
C ALA A 74 7.72 -1.18 -2.52
N GLY A 75 9.02 -1.06 -2.19
CA GLY A 75 9.57 0.08 -1.45
C GLY A 75 9.43 1.39 -2.24
N ASP A 76 9.78 1.37 -3.54
CA ASP A 76 9.63 2.53 -4.43
C ASP A 76 8.17 2.95 -4.55
N MET A 77 7.27 1.98 -4.68
CA MET A 77 5.83 2.24 -4.73
C MET A 77 5.30 2.84 -3.45
N PHE A 78 5.79 2.39 -2.29
CA PHE A 78 5.41 2.98 -1.00
C PHE A 78 5.89 4.42 -0.86
N LEU A 79 7.14 4.69 -1.23
CA LEU A 79 7.67 6.05 -1.23
C LEU A 79 6.92 6.95 -2.22
N GLY A 80 6.69 6.44 -3.43
CA GLY A 80 5.99 7.18 -4.48
C GLY A 80 4.54 7.49 -4.15
N ALA A 81 3.85 6.61 -3.44
CA ALA A 81 2.44 6.78 -3.07
C ALA A 81 2.24 7.66 -1.82
N LEU A 82 3.28 7.87 -1.00
CA LEU A 82 3.14 8.56 0.28
C LEU A 82 2.67 10.02 0.11
N LEU A 83 3.33 10.80 -0.74
CA LEU A 83 2.94 12.20 -0.96
C LEU A 83 1.58 12.32 -1.66
N PRO A 84 1.27 11.58 -2.75
CA PRO A 84 -0.06 11.55 -3.32
C PRO A 84 -1.15 11.18 -2.32
N GLY A 85 -0.90 10.18 -1.47
CA GLY A 85 -1.82 9.78 -0.40
C GLY A 85 -2.08 10.92 0.59
N LEU A 86 -1.03 11.63 1.02
CA LEU A 86 -1.17 12.79 1.89
C LEU A 86 -1.91 13.97 1.23
N VAL A 87 -1.74 14.17 -0.07
CA VAL A 87 -2.52 15.18 -0.83
C VAL A 87 -4.00 14.83 -0.79
N LEU A 88 -4.38 13.56 -1.02
CA LEU A 88 -5.77 13.13 -0.93
C LEU A 88 -6.34 13.30 0.49
N VAL A 89 -5.59 12.94 1.52
CA VAL A 89 -5.98 13.17 2.93
C VAL A 89 -6.25 14.65 3.18
N ALA A 90 -5.34 15.53 2.73
CA ALA A 90 -5.48 16.97 2.89
C ALA A 90 -6.74 17.50 2.17
N LEU A 91 -7.00 17.07 0.94
CA LEU A 91 -8.19 17.43 0.19
C LEU A 91 -9.47 17.01 0.95
N TYR A 92 -9.51 15.79 1.48
CA TYR A 92 -10.65 15.31 2.25
C TYR A 92 -10.84 16.08 3.56
N MET A 93 -9.77 16.35 4.28
CA MET A 93 -9.83 17.13 5.52
C MET A 93 -10.33 18.57 5.27
N ILE A 94 -9.81 19.22 4.24
CA ILE A 94 -10.21 20.56 3.83
C ILE A 94 -11.70 20.57 3.47
N TYR A 95 -12.15 19.63 2.64
CA TYR A 95 -13.55 19.53 2.24
C TYR A 95 -14.47 19.33 3.47
N VAL A 96 -14.17 18.34 4.31
CA VAL A 96 -14.99 18.04 5.50
C VAL A 96 -15.05 19.24 6.43
N PHE A 97 -13.92 19.92 6.66
CA PHE A 97 -13.84 21.11 7.51
C PHE A 97 -14.73 22.24 6.98
N PHE A 98 -14.58 22.61 5.71
CA PHE A 98 -15.38 23.69 5.12
C PHE A 98 -16.85 23.30 5.01
N TYR A 99 -17.16 22.06 4.62
CA TYR A 99 -18.54 21.59 4.51
C TYR A 99 -19.27 21.62 5.86
N ALA A 100 -18.60 21.17 6.93
CA ALA A 100 -19.13 21.22 8.29
C ALA A 100 -19.28 22.67 8.81
N ARG A 101 -18.37 23.58 8.39
CA ARG A 101 -18.41 25.00 8.82
C ARG A 101 -19.53 25.79 8.15
N ILE A 102 -19.78 25.51 6.86
CA ILE A 102 -20.80 26.19 6.06
C ILE A 102 -22.19 25.66 6.41
N ASN A 103 -22.35 24.34 6.49
CA ASN A 103 -23.65 23.70 6.73
C ASN A 103 -23.82 23.41 8.22
N LYS A 104 -24.37 24.38 8.94
CA LYS A 104 -24.62 24.26 10.38
C LYS A 104 -25.57 23.09 10.66
N GLY A 105 -25.15 22.17 11.55
CA GLY A 105 -25.96 21.00 11.96
C GLY A 105 -25.62 19.68 11.25
N VAL A 106 -24.82 19.70 10.18
CA VAL A 106 -24.38 18.47 9.47
C VAL A 106 -23.37 17.68 10.30
N ALA A 107 -22.52 18.37 11.03
CA ALA A 107 -21.54 17.78 11.95
C ALA A 107 -21.54 18.55 13.27
N PRO A 108 -22.54 18.30 14.15
CA PRO A 108 -22.64 19.02 15.40
C PRO A 108 -21.44 18.71 16.30
N PRO A 109 -20.92 19.73 17.02
CA PRO A 109 -19.84 19.51 17.96
C PRO A 109 -20.26 18.55 19.07
N VAL A 110 -19.48 17.52 19.31
CA VAL A 110 -19.72 16.57 20.40
C VAL A 110 -19.11 17.12 21.66
N PRO A 111 -19.92 17.50 22.68
CA PRO A 111 -19.38 18.04 23.91
C PRO A 111 -18.60 16.95 24.65
N PHE A 112 -17.35 17.21 24.92
CA PHE A 112 -16.53 16.34 25.75
C PHE A 112 -16.91 16.58 27.24
N LYS A 113 -17.49 15.57 27.90
CA LYS A 113 -17.93 15.63 29.28
C LYS A 113 -16.82 15.30 30.30
N GLY A 114 -15.59 15.14 29.87
CA GLY A 114 -14.44 14.81 30.71
C GLY A 114 -13.48 15.98 30.88
N ASN A 115 -12.57 15.88 31.85
CA ASN A 115 -11.46 16.82 31.96
C ASN A 115 -10.30 16.38 31.09
N PHE A 116 -9.60 17.34 30.46
CA PHE A 116 -8.37 17.11 29.72
C PHE A 116 -7.17 16.95 30.67
N ASP A 117 -7.29 15.99 31.63
CA ASP A 117 -6.27 15.71 32.61
C ASP A 117 -5.09 14.92 31.98
N PHE A 118 -3.96 14.91 32.70
CA PHE A 118 -2.81 14.07 32.33
C PHE A 118 -3.19 12.60 32.15
N LYS A 119 -4.15 12.08 32.92
CA LYS A 119 -4.69 10.73 32.81
C LYS A 119 -5.42 10.51 31.46
N PHE A 120 -6.12 11.52 30.96
CA PHE A 120 -6.77 11.46 29.64
C PHE A 120 -5.73 11.36 28.55
N TRP A 121 -4.75 12.25 28.54
CA TRP A 121 -3.68 12.24 27.53
C TRP A 121 -2.85 10.95 27.58
N MET A 122 -2.52 10.46 28.76
CA MET A 122 -1.83 9.18 28.92
C MET A 122 -2.64 8.02 28.35
N ARG A 123 -3.95 8.00 28.53
CA ARG A 123 -4.85 6.99 27.95
C ARG A 123 -4.88 7.06 26.41
N VAL A 124 -4.95 8.27 25.85
CA VAL A 124 -4.90 8.50 24.40
C VAL A 124 -3.58 7.98 23.83
N ILE A 125 -2.47 8.33 24.47
CA ILE A 125 -1.12 7.91 24.08
C ILE A 125 -0.99 6.37 24.10
N VAL A 126 -1.39 5.74 25.19
CA VAL A 126 -1.32 4.27 25.35
C VAL A 126 -2.18 3.51 24.33
N ILE A 127 -3.27 4.12 23.85
CA ILE A 127 -4.13 3.48 22.84
C ILE A 127 -3.59 3.70 21.42
N ILE A 128 -3.08 4.89 21.12
CA ILE A 128 -2.70 5.28 19.75
C ILE A 128 -1.26 4.87 19.42
N ILE A 129 -0.32 5.00 20.38
CA ILE A 129 1.10 4.74 20.12
C ILE A 129 1.37 3.30 19.65
N PRO A 130 0.85 2.22 20.25
CA PRO A 130 1.21 0.87 19.83
C PRO A 130 0.87 0.57 18.36
N PRO A 131 -0.34 0.86 17.83
CA PRO A 131 -0.65 0.68 16.41
C PRO A 131 0.23 1.54 15.51
N LEU A 132 0.45 2.82 15.86
CA LEU A 132 1.30 3.71 15.09
C LEU A 132 2.77 3.23 15.10
N ALA A 133 3.29 2.82 16.24
CA ALA A 133 4.64 2.30 16.36
C ALA A 133 4.82 1.04 15.49
N LEU A 134 3.82 0.16 15.43
CA LEU A 134 3.85 -1.00 14.56
C LEU A 134 3.87 -0.61 13.08
N ILE A 135 3.02 0.33 12.67
CA ILE A 135 3.00 0.84 11.30
C ILE A 135 4.37 1.45 10.94
N PHE A 136 4.92 2.30 11.81
CA PHE A 136 6.24 2.90 11.60
C PHE A 136 7.38 1.87 11.61
N ALA A 137 7.30 0.82 12.43
CA ALA A 137 8.28 -0.25 12.44
C ALA A 137 8.27 -1.04 11.12
N VAL A 138 7.08 -1.40 10.63
CA VAL A 138 6.93 -2.12 9.36
C VAL A 138 7.36 -1.25 8.19
N LEU A 139 6.74 -0.08 8.05
CA LEU A 139 7.01 0.82 6.93
C LEU A 139 8.46 1.35 6.98
N GLY A 140 8.91 1.79 8.15
CA GLY A 140 10.27 2.32 8.33
C GLY A 140 11.35 1.31 8.04
N SER A 141 11.15 0.02 8.41
CA SER A 141 12.11 -1.04 8.09
C SER A 141 12.26 -1.29 6.59
N ILE A 142 11.17 -1.17 5.83
CA ILE A 142 11.19 -1.26 4.36
C ILE A 142 11.88 -0.03 3.76
N LEU A 143 11.48 1.17 4.19
CA LEU A 143 11.99 2.41 3.63
C LEU A 143 13.47 2.66 3.92
N MET A 144 13.96 2.16 5.05
CA MET A 144 15.39 2.20 5.41
C MET A 144 16.21 1.07 4.75
N GLY A 145 15.57 0.18 4.00
CA GLY A 145 16.25 -0.97 3.40
C GLY A 145 16.71 -2.03 4.40
N ILE A 146 16.25 -1.95 5.67
CA ILE A 146 16.65 -2.89 6.74
C ILE A 146 15.93 -4.23 6.55
N ALA A 147 14.69 -4.21 6.09
CA ALA A 147 13.87 -5.40 5.89
C ALA A 147 13.26 -5.42 4.50
N THR A 148 13.22 -6.60 3.91
CA THR A 148 12.39 -6.85 2.71
C THR A 148 10.91 -6.79 3.08
N VAL A 149 10.02 -6.66 2.10
CA VAL A 149 8.56 -6.64 2.31
C VAL A 149 8.08 -7.86 3.09
N ASN A 150 8.62 -9.05 2.78
CA ASN A 150 8.28 -10.29 3.47
C ASN A 150 8.73 -10.30 4.94
N GLN A 151 9.94 -9.80 5.21
CA GLN A 151 10.45 -9.66 6.57
C GLN A 151 9.65 -8.64 7.38
N ALA A 152 9.32 -7.51 6.78
CA ALA A 152 8.49 -6.49 7.39
C ALA A 152 7.05 -6.99 7.67
N GLY A 153 6.49 -7.80 6.77
CA GLY A 153 5.23 -8.51 7.01
C GLY A 153 5.30 -9.43 8.24
N SER A 154 6.40 -10.15 8.43
CA SER A 154 6.64 -10.97 9.62
C SER A 154 6.72 -10.13 10.89
N ILE A 155 7.41 -8.97 10.85
CA ILE A 155 7.45 -7.99 11.97
C ILE A 155 6.03 -7.53 12.30
N GLY A 156 5.23 -7.21 11.27
CA GLY A 156 3.83 -6.81 11.41
C GLY A 156 2.97 -7.89 12.07
N ALA A 157 3.09 -9.14 11.62
CA ALA A 157 2.34 -10.27 12.16
C ALA A 157 2.69 -10.54 13.64
N ILE A 158 3.98 -10.54 13.99
CA ILE A 158 4.45 -10.70 15.37
C ILE A 158 3.93 -9.53 16.23
N GLY A 159 4.10 -8.30 15.78
CA GLY A 159 3.67 -7.11 16.50
C GLY A 159 2.14 -7.07 16.71
N ALA A 160 1.35 -7.40 15.72
CA ALA A 160 -0.10 -7.51 15.83
C ALA A 160 -0.53 -8.59 16.84
N THR A 161 0.14 -9.75 16.82
CA THR A 161 -0.12 -10.84 17.78
C THR A 161 0.25 -10.43 19.21
N LEU A 162 1.34 -9.67 19.39
CA LEU A 162 1.71 -9.10 20.70
C LEU A 162 0.64 -8.12 21.22
N MET A 163 0.15 -7.24 20.33
CA MET A 163 -0.91 -6.29 20.67
C MET A 163 -2.22 -6.99 21.03
N ALA A 164 -2.61 -8.02 20.27
CA ALA A 164 -3.77 -8.85 20.57
C ALA A 164 -3.60 -9.55 21.93
N GLY A 165 -2.45 -10.19 22.18
CA GLY A 165 -2.14 -10.83 23.45
C GLY A 165 -2.18 -9.86 24.65
N TYR A 166 -1.64 -8.66 24.51
CA TYR A 166 -1.72 -7.60 25.51
C TYR A 166 -3.18 -7.19 25.78
N ARG A 167 -3.98 -6.98 24.75
CA ARG A 167 -5.36 -6.54 24.87
C ARG A 167 -6.26 -7.58 25.55
N LEU A 168 -6.10 -8.85 25.19
CA LEU A 168 -6.84 -9.98 25.77
C LEU A 168 -6.55 -10.17 27.28
N PHE A 169 -5.36 -9.77 27.74
CA PHE A 169 -4.94 -9.85 29.13
C PHE A 169 -4.94 -8.49 29.85
N GLN A 170 -5.60 -7.48 29.28
CA GLN A 170 -5.67 -6.15 29.89
C GLN A 170 -6.22 -6.21 31.31
N GLY A 171 -5.53 -5.56 32.24
CA GLY A 171 -5.86 -5.57 33.67
C GLY A 171 -5.11 -6.64 34.51
N LYS A 172 -4.41 -7.59 33.87
CA LYS A 172 -3.53 -8.53 34.58
C LYS A 172 -2.08 -8.06 34.55
N LYS A 173 -1.34 -8.16 35.65
CA LYS A 173 0.08 -7.79 35.74
C LYS A 173 0.94 -8.52 34.67
N SER A 174 0.54 -9.73 34.31
CA SER A 174 1.25 -10.55 33.32
C SER A 174 1.01 -10.13 31.86
N ALA A 175 0.15 -9.13 31.59
CA ALA A 175 -0.18 -8.71 30.23
C ALA A 175 1.06 -8.28 29.42
N PHE A 176 1.99 -7.58 30.07
CA PHE A 176 3.18 -7.02 29.43
C PHE A 176 4.40 -7.95 29.42
N TYR A 177 4.38 -9.11 30.10
CA TYR A 177 5.58 -9.97 30.21
C TYR A 177 6.16 -10.41 28.86
N PRO A 178 5.36 -10.89 27.87
CA PRO A 178 5.93 -11.25 26.57
C PRO A 178 6.56 -10.05 25.86
N LEU A 179 5.93 -8.87 25.95
CA LEU A 179 6.43 -7.65 25.34
C LEU A 179 7.77 -7.20 25.97
N ILE A 180 7.87 -7.24 27.30
CA ILE A 180 9.11 -6.91 28.03
C ILE A 180 10.22 -7.89 27.67
N MET A 181 9.91 -9.18 27.55
CA MET A 181 10.89 -10.18 27.14
C MET A 181 11.41 -9.95 25.74
N ILE A 182 10.53 -9.63 24.80
CA ILE A 182 10.88 -9.37 23.39
C ILE A 182 11.74 -8.11 23.27
N ILE A 183 11.28 -6.98 23.84
CA ILE A 183 12.03 -5.72 23.80
C ILE A 183 13.36 -5.86 24.58
N GLY A 184 13.31 -6.48 25.74
CA GLY A 184 14.49 -6.71 26.55
C GLY A 184 15.52 -7.64 25.90
N SER A 185 15.12 -8.50 24.97
CA SER A 185 16.02 -9.34 24.20
C SER A 185 16.54 -8.64 22.93
N LEU A 186 15.71 -7.81 22.27
CA LEU A 186 16.12 -7.12 21.05
C LEU A 186 17.24 -6.11 21.30
N ILE A 187 17.21 -5.38 22.43
CA ILE A 187 18.25 -4.39 22.76
C ILE A 187 19.64 -5.01 22.85
N PRO A 188 19.86 -6.07 23.65
CA PRO A 188 21.17 -6.74 23.65
C PRO A 188 21.55 -7.38 22.32
N ILE A 189 20.60 -8.01 21.62
CA ILE A 189 20.87 -8.61 20.30
C ILE A 189 21.40 -7.54 19.33
N THR A 190 20.75 -6.39 19.25
CA THR A 190 21.21 -5.29 18.37
C THR A 190 22.55 -4.73 18.81
N PHE A 191 22.80 -4.60 20.12
CA PHE A 191 24.08 -4.16 20.63
C PHE A 191 25.23 -5.12 20.27
N PHE A 192 25.03 -6.42 20.48
CA PHE A 192 26.05 -7.41 20.12
C PHE A 192 26.24 -7.52 18.61
N ALA A 193 25.15 -7.47 17.81
CA ALA A 193 25.23 -7.50 16.36
C ALA A 193 25.98 -6.31 15.75
N SER A 194 25.95 -5.14 16.45
CA SER A 194 26.68 -3.95 15.98
C SER A 194 28.16 -3.93 16.33
N ASN A 195 28.58 -4.69 17.37
CA ASN A 195 29.94 -4.60 17.91
C ASN A 195 30.77 -5.88 17.72
N TYR A 196 30.15 -7.02 17.36
CA TYR A 196 30.77 -8.33 17.24
C TYR A 196 30.33 -9.03 15.96
N GLU A 197 31.20 -9.83 15.37
CA GLU A 197 30.81 -10.71 14.27
C GLU A 197 30.08 -11.96 14.79
N LEU A 198 28.75 -11.97 14.61
CA LEU A 198 27.89 -13.07 15.03
C LEU A 198 27.76 -14.18 13.97
N ASN A 199 28.70 -14.26 13.03
CA ASN A 199 28.65 -15.24 11.96
C ASN A 199 29.09 -16.62 12.45
N ILE A 200 28.10 -17.53 12.59
CA ILE A 200 28.35 -18.92 13.07
C ILE A 200 29.21 -19.74 12.11
N LYS A 201 29.40 -19.32 10.86
CA LYS A 201 30.22 -20.05 9.88
C LYS A 201 31.72 -19.77 10.02
N ASN A 202 32.10 -18.59 10.52
CA ASN A 202 33.48 -18.18 10.76
C ASN A 202 33.55 -17.61 12.18
N ILE A 203 33.76 -18.48 13.16
CA ILE A 203 33.82 -18.09 14.58
C ILE A 203 35.26 -17.73 14.91
N GLU A 204 35.53 -16.46 15.25
CA GLU A 204 36.75 -16.08 15.91
C GLU A 204 36.63 -16.34 17.42
N GLU A 205 37.72 -16.82 18.04
CA GLU A 205 37.75 -17.11 19.49
C GLU A 205 37.36 -15.91 20.34
N ARG A 206 37.66 -14.70 19.85
CA ARG A 206 37.31 -13.40 20.46
C ARG A 206 35.80 -13.23 20.60
N ASP A 207 35.00 -13.72 19.67
CA ASP A 207 33.58 -13.44 19.57
C ASP A 207 32.69 -14.56 20.12
N LEU A 208 33.28 -15.68 20.52
CA LEU A 208 32.60 -16.84 21.12
C LEU A 208 31.68 -16.43 22.29
N GLY A 209 32.16 -15.59 23.22
CA GLY A 209 31.38 -15.12 24.35
C GLY A 209 30.17 -14.30 23.92
N ALA A 210 30.31 -13.41 22.92
CA ALA A 210 29.23 -12.60 22.38
C ALA A 210 28.16 -13.47 21.68
N ILE A 211 28.61 -14.54 20.97
CA ILE A 211 27.69 -15.48 20.29
C ILE A 211 26.84 -16.24 21.31
N TYR A 212 27.44 -16.77 22.40
CA TYR A 212 26.68 -17.48 23.45
C TYR A 212 25.67 -16.56 24.15
N ILE A 213 26.07 -15.36 24.51
CA ILE A 213 25.18 -14.39 25.18
C ILE A 213 24.03 -14.01 24.24
N THR A 214 24.35 -13.70 22.98
CA THR A 214 23.32 -13.37 21.97
C THR A 214 22.38 -14.57 21.75
N GLY A 215 22.89 -15.80 21.74
CA GLY A 215 22.09 -17.01 21.66
C GLY A 215 21.07 -17.16 22.77
N ILE A 216 21.40 -16.79 24.02
CA ILE A 216 20.47 -16.78 25.14
C ILE A 216 19.36 -15.75 24.91
N PHE A 217 19.70 -14.54 24.43
CA PHE A 217 18.70 -13.51 24.12
C PHE A 217 17.81 -13.91 22.95
N VAL A 218 18.32 -14.59 21.93
CA VAL A 218 17.52 -15.13 20.82
C VAL A 218 16.54 -16.19 21.33
N ILE A 219 16.96 -17.10 22.19
CA ILE A 219 16.05 -18.09 22.82
C ILE A 219 14.97 -17.39 23.63
N THR A 220 15.34 -16.36 24.41
CA THR A 220 14.38 -15.56 25.20
C THR A 220 13.39 -14.83 24.30
N LEU A 221 13.84 -14.28 23.17
CA LEU A 221 13.00 -13.64 22.15
C LEU A 221 11.98 -14.65 21.60
N VAL A 222 12.45 -15.81 21.14
CA VAL A 222 11.60 -16.87 20.58
C VAL A 222 10.57 -17.34 21.62
N TYR A 223 10.99 -17.52 22.87
CA TYR A 223 10.09 -17.89 23.95
C TYR A 223 9.00 -16.81 24.21
N GLY A 224 9.38 -15.53 24.21
CA GLY A 224 8.44 -14.41 24.37
C GLY A 224 7.40 -14.36 23.25
N ILE A 225 7.84 -14.59 22.00
CA ILE A 225 6.96 -14.68 20.83
C ILE A 225 6.03 -15.91 20.97
N ALA A 226 6.58 -17.10 21.24
CA ALA A 226 5.78 -18.31 21.40
C ALA A 226 4.76 -18.19 22.53
N TRP A 227 5.12 -17.54 23.65
CA TRP A 227 4.20 -17.27 24.75
C TRP A 227 3.04 -16.35 24.33
N SER A 228 3.30 -15.31 23.52
CA SER A 228 2.25 -14.45 23.00
C SER A 228 1.32 -15.21 22.06
N PHE A 229 1.85 -16.01 21.14
CA PHE A 229 1.04 -16.86 20.26
C PHE A 229 0.20 -17.88 21.06
N TRP A 230 0.77 -18.50 22.09
CA TRP A 230 0.03 -19.41 22.96
C TRP A 230 -1.14 -18.73 23.67
N ARG A 231 -0.95 -17.49 24.13
CA ARG A 231 -2.01 -16.70 24.77
C ARG A 231 -3.17 -16.40 23.80
N THR A 232 -2.87 -15.95 22.59
CA THR A 232 -3.87 -15.65 21.57
C THR A 232 -4.57 -16.90 21.05
N TYR A 233 -3.87 -18.05 21.05
CA TYR A 233 -4.48 -19.34 20.71
C TYR A 233 -5.46 -19.80 21.77
N LYS A 234 -5.08 -19.73 23.06
CA LYS A 234 -5.88 -20.26 24.18
C LYS A 234 -7.06 -19.36 24.57
N THR A 235 -7.00 -18.06 24.23
CA THR A 235 -8.03 -17.09 24.62
C THR A 235 -8.88 -16.73 23.40
N GLU A 236 -10.20 -17.01 23.49
CA GLU A 236 -11.23 -16.65 22.50
C GLU A 236 -10.98 -17.17 21.07
N ASN A 237 -10.08 -18.14 20.88
CA ASN A 237 -9.71 -18.69 19.56
C ASN A 237 -9.21 -17.65 18.52
N VAL A 238 -8.81 -16.48 18.94
CA VAL A 238 -8.42 -15.36 18.06
C VAL A 238 -7.35 -15.78 17.05
N LEU A 239 -6.32 -16.51 17.50
CA LEU A 239 -5.26 -16.98 16.58
C LEU A 239 -5.82 -17.95 15.53
N LYS A 240 -6.76 -18.82 15.91
CA LYS A 240 -7.39 -19.76 14.97
C LYS A 240 -8.18 -19.02 13.90
N GLU A 241 -8.95 -18.01 14.27
CA GLU A 241 -9.70 -17.16 13.32
C GLU A 241 -8.75 -16.45 12.38
N VAL A 242 -7.72 -15.78 12.91
CA VAL A 242 -6.71 -15.07 12.08
C VAL A 242 -6.03 -16.02 11.09
N VAL A 243 -5.60 -17.22 11.54
CA VAL A 243 -4.96 -18.20 10.65
C VAL A 243 -5.95 -18.70 9.58
N THR A 244 -7.20 -18.99 9.95
CA THR A 244 -8.22 -19.45 9.00
C THR A 244 -8.52 -18.39 7.95
N GLU A 245 -8.77 -17.14 8.37
CA GLU A 245 -9.01 -16.02 7.46
C GLU A 245 -7.80 -15.74 6.54
N THR A 246 -6.59 -15.83 7.10
CA THR A 246 -5.35 -15.69 6.32
C THR A 246 -5.24 -16.80 5.27
N CYS A 247 -5.51 -18.07 5.64
CA CYS A 247 -5.49 -19.18 4.69
C CYS A 247 -6.52 -19.01 3.57
N VAL A 248 -7.76 -18.60 3.91
CA VAL A 248 -8.83 -18.37 2.93
C VAL A 248 -8.43 -17.25 1.97
N THR A 249 -7.99 -16.10 2.50
CA THR A 249 -7.59 -14.94 1.69
C THR A 249 -6.40 -15.26 0.79
N THR A 250 -5.38 -15.92 1.35
CA THR A 250 -4.18 -16.30 0.59
C THR A 250 -4.52 -17.30 -0.52
N SER A 251 -5.36 -18.30 -0.22
CA SER A 251 -5.80 -19.28 -1.23
C SER A 251 -6.60 -18.61 -2.34
N MET A 252 -7.47 -17.66 -2.00
CA MET A 252 -8.22 -16.87 -2.98
C MET A 252 -7.27 -16.08 -3.90
N VAL A 253 -6.27 -15.39 -3.33
CA VAL A 253 -5.29 -14.63 -4.11
C VAL A 253 -4.51 -15.56 -5.05
N PHE A 254 -4.04 -16.72 -4.58
CA PHE A 254 -3.30 -17.67 -5.42
C PHE A 254 -4.12 -18.21 -6.57
N ILE A 255 -5.41 -18.53 -6.36
CA ILE A 255 -6.25 -19.04 -7.46
C ILE A 255 -6.52 -17.96 -8.51
N ILE A 256 -6.70 -16.70 -8.07
CA ILE A 256 -6.82 -15.55 -8.97
C ILE A 256 -5.54 -15.35 -9.79
N LEU A 257 -4.36 -15.38 -9.14
CA LEU A 257 -3.06 -15.26 -9.81
C LEU A 257 -2.87 -16.36 -10.86
N LEU A 258 -3.22 -17.60 -10.52
CA LEU A 258 -3.11 -18.73 -11.46
C LEU A 258 -4.05 -18.54 -12.65
N GLY A 259 -5.31 -18.21 -12.41
CA GLY A 259 -6.30 -17.94 -13.46
C GLY A 259 -5.89 -16.78 -14.36
N ALA A 260 -5.38 -15.70 -13.78
CA ALA A 260 -4.88 -14.53 -14.49
C ALA A 260 -3.65 -14.87 -15.36
N ALA A 261 -2.70 -15.66 -14.85
CA ALA A 261 -1.54 -16.09 -15.60
C ALA A 261 -1.94 -16.95 -16.83
N MET A 262 -2.91 -17.85 -16.64
CA MET A 262 -3.45 -18.66 -17.75
C MET A 262 -4.16 -17.78 -18.78
N LEU A 263 -5.01 -16.84 -18.35
CA LEU A 263 -5.71 -15.92 -19.23
C LEU A 263 -4.74 -15.04 -20.03
N THR A 264 -3.76 -14.44 -19.35
CA THR A 264 -2.75 -13.58 -19.99
C THR A 264 -1.90 -14.37 -20.98
N SER A 265 -1.50 -15.61 -20.63
CA SER A 265 -0.74 -16.47 -21.55
C SER A 265 -1.56 -16.85 -22.78
N GLY A 266 -2.84 -17.20 -22.60
CA GLY A 266 -3.75 -17.46 -23.72
C GLY A 266 -3.97 -16.22 -24.59
N PHE A 267 -4.21 -15.06 -23.97
CA PHE A 267 -4.38 -13.79 -24.68
C PHE A 267 -3.16 -13.44 -25.53
N ARG A 268 -1.95 -13.61 -25.01
CA ARG A 268 -0.69 -13.42 -25.75
C ARG A 268 -0.53 -14.41 -26.88
N ALA A 269 -0.83 -15.70 -26.65
CA ALA A 269 -0.72 -16.74 -27.65
C ALA A 269 -1.63 -16.50 -28.87
N PHE A 270 -2.77 -15.84 -28.66
CA PHE A 270 -3.70 -15.47 -29.74
C PHE A 270 -3.39 -14.09 -30.36
N GLY A 271 -2.26 -13.46 -30.04
CA GLY A 271 -1.88 -12.14 -30.57
C GLY A 271 -2.65 -10.97 -29.98
N GLY A 272 -3.32 -11.17 -28.84
CA GLY A 272 -4.12 -10.12 -28.19
C GLY A 272 -3.29 -8.93 -27.71
N GLU A 273 -2.02 -9.16 -27.34
CA GLU A 273 -1.10 -8.09 -26.95
C GLU A 273 -0.77 -7.17 -28.13
N GLU A 274 -0.54 -7.74 -29.33
CA GLU A 274 -0.31 -6.97 -30.56
C GLU A 274 -1.57 -6.15 -30.92
N LEU A 275 -2.74 -6.76 -30.83
CA LEU A 275 -4.00 -6.09 -31.14
C LEU A 275 -4.27 -4.89 -30.21
N VAL A 276 -4.00 -5.02 -28.91
CA VAL A 276 -4.11 -3.90 -27.97
C VAL A 276 -3.04 -2.84 -28.25
N ARG A 277 -1.82 -3.25 -28.58
CA ARG A 277 -0.73 -2.36 -28.93
C ARG A 277 -1.07 -1.53 -30.16
N ASP A 278 -1.50 -2.18 -31.25
CA ASP A 278 -1.88 -1.51 -32.48
C ASP A 278 -3.03 -0.53 -32.23
N PHE A 279 -4.07 -0.98 -31.52
CA PHE A 279 -5.18 -0.10 -31.15
C PHE A 279 -4.72 1.15 -30.37
N LEU A 280 -3.83 0.99 -29.41
CA LEU A 280 -3.34 2.14 -28.62
C LEU A 280 -2.42 3.05 -29.44
N GLN A 281 -1.58 2.50 -30.31
CA GLN A 281 -0.68 3.27 -31.19
C GLN A 281 -1.41 4.03 -32.29
N ASP A 282 -2.54 3.53 -32.76
CA ASP A 282 -3.38 4.19 -33.77
C ASP A 282 -4.17 5.38 -33.20
N LEU A 283 -4.18 5.54 -31.85
CA LEU A 283 -4.89 6.67 -31.22
C LEU A 283 -4.17 8.00 -31.53
N PRO A 284 -4.89 9.00 -32.05
CA PRO A 284 -4.31 10.32 -32.29
C PRO A 284 -3.99 11.03 -30.98
N GLY A 285 -2.82 11.70 -30.88
CA GLY A 285 -2.44 12.49 -29.70
C GLY A 285 -1.35 11.86 -28.83
N GLY A 286 -0.77 10.73 -29.24
CA GLY A 286 0.39 10.11 -28.60
C GLY A 286 0.11 9.58 -27.18
N PHE A 287 1.14 9.49 -26.36
CA PHE A 287 1.12 8.90 -25.02
C PHE A 287 -0.06 9.36 -24.14
N TRP A 288 -0.35 10.65 -24.10
CA TRP A 288 -1.38 11.15 -23.18
C TRP A 288 -2.78 10.65 -23.54
N THR A 289 -3.07 10.52 -24.83
CA THR A 289 -4.35 9.94 -25.27
C THR A 289 -4.44 8.47 -24.93
N GLN A 290 -3.38 7.71 -25.21
CA GLN A 290 -3.27 6.30 -24.82
C GLN A 290 -3.45 6.11 -23.32
N PHE A 291 -2.74 6.93 -22.52
CA PHE A 291 -2.83 6.90 -21.06
C PHE A 291 -4.25 7.18 -20.55
N VAL A 292 -4.90 8.23 -21.05
CA VAL A 292 -6.28 8.57 -20.65
C VAL A 292 -7.26 7.47 -21.02
N VAL A 293 -7.17 6.90 -22.23
CA VAL A 293 -8.03 5.79 -22.66
C VAL A 293 -7.84 4.58 -21.75
N VAL A 294 -6.59 4.21 -21.47
CA VAL A 294 -6.27 3.12 -20.54
C VAL A 294 -6.82 3.38 -19.14
N MET A 295 -6.66 4.60 -18.63
CA MET A 295 -7.19 4.98 -17.31
C MET A 295 -8.72 4.91 -17.26
N ILE A 296 -9.42 5.28 -18.33
CA ILE A 296 -10.88 5.13 -18.43
C ILE A 296 -11.27 3.66 -18.45
N VAL A 297 -10.56 2.81 -19.20
CA VAL A 297 -10.84 1.37 -19.24
C VAL A 297 -10.64 0.74 -17.86
N ILE A 298 -9.53 1.04 -17.18
CA ILE A 298 -9.29 0.56 -15.80
C ILE A 298 -10.40 1.04 -14.85
N PHE A 299 -10.81 2.31 -14.96
CA PHE A 299 -11.88 2.87 -14.15
C PHE A 299 -13.20 2.12 -14.35
N LEU A 300 -13.56 1.82 -15.58
CA LEU A 300 -14.78 1.06 -15.90
C LEU A 300 -14.70 -0.40 -15.44
N LEU A 301 -13.55 -1.05 -15.63
CA LEU A 301 -13.32 -2.41 -15.14
C LEU A 301 -13.41 -2.48 -13.62
N GLY A 302 -12.96 -1.47 -12.89
CA GLY A 302 -13.02 -1.41 -11.43
C GLY A 302 -14.44 -1.36 -10.84
N PHE A 303 -15.48 -1.24 -11.67
CA PHE A 303 -16.87 -1.45 -11.24
C PHE A 303 -17.22 -2.92 -11.04
N PHE A 304 -16.53 -3.82 -11.73
CA PHE A 304 -16.87 -5.26 -11.81
C PHE A 304 -15.78 -6.15 -11.27
N LEU A 305 -14.53 -5.71 -11.38
CA LEU A 305 -13.33 -6.46 -10.99
C LEU A 305 -12.72 -5.88 -9.72
N ASP A 306 -12.20 -6.76 -8.86
CA ASP A 306 -11.40 -6.33 -7.70
C ASP A 306 -10.02 -5.83 -8.14
N PHE A 307 -9.34 -5.09 -7.25
CA PHE A 307 -8.02 -4.51 -7.53
C PHE A 307 -6.97 -5.57 -7.86
N ILE A 308 -7.05 -6.74 -7.24
CA ILE A 308 -6.11 -7.85 -7.51
C ILE A 308 -6.26 -8.32 -8.95
N GLU A 309 -7.50 -8.52 -9.41
CA GLU A 309 -7.80 -8.96 -10.76
C GLU A 309 -7.31 -7.96 -11.80
N ILE A 310 -7.58 -6.67 -11.58
CA ILE A 310 -7.11 -5.62 -12.51
C ILE A 310 -5.59 -5.53 -12.50
N ALA A 311 -4.96 -5.55 -11.32
CA ALA A 311 -3.51 -5.47 -11.21
C ALA A 311 -2.81 -6.66 -11.89
N VAL A 312 -3.38 -7.86 -11.81
CA VAL A 312 -2.73 -9.08 -12.32
C VAL A 312 -3.08 -9.40 -13.77
N VAL A 313 -4.26 -8.99 -14.24
CA VAL A 313 -4.71 -9.26 -15.62
C VAL A 313 -4.44 -8.08 -16.54
N VAL A 314 -4.88 -6.88 -16.13
CA VAL A 314 -4.88 -5.71 -17.01
C VAL A 314 -3.51 -5.04 -17.05
N VAL A 315 -2.88 -4.83 -15.87
CA VAL A 315 -1.59 -4.14 -15.79
C VAL A 315 -0.49 -4.81 -16.62
N PRO A 316 -0.30 -6.16 -16.62
CA PRO A 316 0.71 -6.81 -17.44
C PRO A 316 0.51 -6.66 -18.95
N ILE A 317 -0.70 -6.38 -19.39
CA ILE A 317 -1.02 -6.18 -20.82
C ILE A 317 -0.72 -4.74 -21.22
N ILE A 318 -1.19 -3.76 -20.44
CA ILE A 318 -1.15 -2.35 -20.82
C ILE A 318 0.14 -1.63 -20.40
N ALA A 319 0.69 -1.98 -19.23
CA ALA A 319 1.84 -1.27 -18.69
C ALA A 319 3.11 -1.37 -19.56
N PRO A 320 3.45 -2.53 -20.16
CA PRO A 320 4.58 -2.61 -21.06
C PRO A 320 4.46 -1.64 -22.25
N ILE A 321 3.25 -1.49 -22.80
CA ILE A 321 2.99 -0.62 -23.96
C ILE A 321 3.19 0.84 -23.57
N LEU A 322 2.61 1.29 -22.44
CA LEU A 322 2.75 2.66 -21.96
C LEU A 322 4.19 2.99 -21.51
N LEU A 323 4.88 2.03 -20.90
CA LEU A 323 6.27 2.21 -20.46
C LEU A 323 7.26 2.14 -21.62
N ALA A 324 6.93 1.43 -22.72
CA ALA A 324 7.75 1.38 -23.91
C ALA A 324 7.75 2.72 -24.67
N GLU A 325 6.68 3.51 -24.55
CA GLU A 325 6.57 4.80 -25.24
C GLU A 325 7.66 5.77 -24.76
N THR A 326 8.50 6.21 -25.71
CA THR A 326 9.66 7.07 -25.42
C THR A 326 9.27 8.55 -25.35
N GLY A 327 8.15 8.94 -25.92
CA GLY A 327 7.71 10.33 -26.04
C GLY A 327 7.38 11.00 -24.71
N ALA A 328 6.84 10.24 -23.74
CA ALA A 328 6.50 10.76 -22.40
C ALA A 328 7.49 10.32 -21.32
N ASN A 329 8.17 9.19 -21.54
CA ASN A 329 9.21 8.62 -20.68
C ASN A 329 8.83 8.59 -19.18
N VAL A 330 7.66 8.07 -18.87
CA VAL A 330 7.13 7.97 -17.50
C VAL A 330 7.81 6.87 -16.70
N THR A 331 7.89 7.04 -15.39
CA THR A 331 8.42 6.01 -14.49
C THR A 331 7.35 4.95 -14.17
N ALA A 332 7.78 3.70 -13.97
CA ALA A 332 6.89 2.63 -13.54
C ALA A 332 6.18 2.96 -12.21
N VAL A 333 6.89 3.62 -11.29
CA VAL A 333 6.33 4.05 -10.00
C VAL A 333 5.20 5.06 -10.20
N TRP A 334 5.39 6.06 -11.08
CA TRP A 334 4.33 7.03 -11.37
C TRP A 334 3.11 6.36 -11.99
N LEU A 335 3.31 5.49 -12.97
CA LEU A 335 2.23 4.74 -13.60
C LEU A 335 1.45 3.91 -12.57
N GLY A 336 2.15 3.21 -11.69
CA GLY A 336 1.53 2.39 -10.65
C GLY A 336 0.73 3.20 -9.63
N VAL A 337 1.24 4.34 -9.19
CA VAL A 337 0.50 5.24 -8.29
C VAL A 337 -0.74 5.80 -8.98
N MET A 338 -0.64 6.20 -10.26
CA MET A 338 -1.80 6.67 -11.03
C MET A 338 -2.87 5.59 -11.16
N ILE A 339 -2.48 4.34 -11.46
CA ILE A 339 -3.40 3.20 -11.50
C ILE A 339 -4.03 2.98 -10.13
N GLY A 340 -3.25 3.00 -9.04
CA GLY A 340 -3.76 2.82 -7.68
C GLY A 340 -4.80 3.87 -7.27
N VAL A 341 -4.56 5.15 -7.55
CA VAL A 341 -5.54 6.23 -7.29
C VAL A 341 -6.80 6.06 -8.15
N ASN A 342 -6.63 5.63 -9.39
CA ASN A 342 -7.76 5.39 -10.29
C ASN A 342 -8.65 4.24 -9.82
N LEU A 343 -8.05 3.11 -9.43
CA LEU A 343 -8.76 1.96 -8.84
C LEU A 343 -9.52 2.36 -7.58
N GLN A 344 -8.90 3.13 -6.69
CA GLN A 344 -9.54 3.66 -5.51
C GLN A 344 -10.79 4.50 -5.87
N THR A 345 -10.71 5.30 -6.95
CA THR A 345 -11.82 6.13 -7.42
C THR A 345 -12.96 5.28 -7.94
N SER A 346 -12.68 4.22 -8.73
CA SER A 346 -13.72 3.32 -9.23
C SER A 346 -14.45 2.59 -8.10
N PHE A 347 -13.74 2.17 -7.07
CA PHE A 347 -14.33 1.47 -5.90
C PHE A 347 -15.26 2.36 -5.07
N LEU A 348 -15.12 3.67 -5.19
CA LEU A 348 -15.98 4.63 -4.51
C LEU A 348 -17.16 5.08 -5.38
N THR A 349 -17.16 4.76 -6.69
CA THR A 349 -18.13 5.32 -7.64
C THR A 349 -19.41 4.50 -7.73
N PRO A 350 -20.60 5.11 -7.49
CA PRO A 350 -21.88 4.45 -7.71
C PRO A 350 -22.09 4.07 -9.20
N PRO A 351 -22.90 3.04 -9.49
CA PRO A 351 -23.67 2.23 -8.54
C PRO A 351 -22.93 1.01 -7.98
N PHE A 352 -21.79 0.61 -8.55
CA PHE A 352 -21.13 -0.68 -8.34
C PHE A 352 -19.90 -0.64 -7.42
N GLY A 353 -19.52 0.52 -6.88
CA GLY A 353 -18.33 0.65 -6.05
C GLY A 353 -18.33 -0.30 -4.85
N PHE A 354 -17.31 -1.15 -4.74
CA PHE A 354 -17.19 -2.16 -3.68
C PHE A 354 -17.29 -1.57 -2.27
N ALA A 355 -16.67 -0.42 -2.02
CA ALA A 355 -16.71 0.26 -0.73
C ALA A 355 -18.15 0.60 -0.29
N LEU A 356 -19.04 0.87 -1.25
CA LEU A 356 -20.44 1.21 -1.00
C LEU A 356 -21.22 -0.02 -0.54
N PHE A 357 -20.97 -1.18 -1.15
CA PHE A 357 -21.60 -2.44 -0.76
C PHE A 357 -21.15 -2.89 0.62
N TYR A 358 -19.85 -2.82 0.91
CA TYR A 358 -19.32 -3.15 2.24
C TYR A 358 -19.93 -2.26 3.31
N LEU A 359 -19.97 -0.94 3.09
CA LEU A 359 -20.62 -0.05 4.04
C LEU A 359 -22.09 -0.38 4.20
N LYS A 360 -22.82 -0.66 3.11
CA LYS A 360 -24.25 -1.00 3.17
C LYS A 360 -24.49 -2.27 3.96
N GLY A 361 -23.60 -3.27 3.87
CA GLY A 361 -23.69 -4.53 4.62
C GLY A 361 -23.58 -4.35 6.12
N VAL A 362 -22.78 -3.39 6.60
CA VAL A 362 -22.53 -3.18 8.05
C VAL A 362 -23.23 -1.95 8.63
N ALA A 363 -23.74 -1.07 7.77
CA ALA A 363 -24.41 0.17 8.22
C ALA A 363 -25.76 -0.12 8.90
N PRO A 364 -26.15 0.66 9.92
CA PRO A 364 -27.48 0.56 10.51
C PRO A 364 -28.57 0.74 9.45
N LYS A 365 -29.70 0.06 9.62
CA LYS A 365 -30.85 0.09 8.68
C LYS A 365 -31.36 1.49 8.33
N VAL A 366 -31.10 2.47 9.20
CA VAL A 366 -31.47 3.89 9.02
C VAL A 366 -30.68 4.55 7.88
N VAL A 367 -29.50 4.02 7.49
CA VAL A 367 -28.70 4.51 6.36
C VAL A 367 -29.18 3.86 5.08
N GLN A 368 -29.74 4.68 4.20
CA GLN A 368 -30.21 4.23 2.89
C GLN A 368 -29.06 4.22 1.88
N THR A 369 -29.17 3.38 0.84
CA THR A 369 -28.18 3.32 -0.25
C THR A 369 -27.99 4.68 -0.92
N LEU A 370 -29.08 5.43 -1.08
CA LEU A 370 -29.03 6.77 -1.67
C LEU A 370 -28.26 7.78 -0.80
N ASP A 371 -28.28 7.62 0.54
CA ASP A 371 -27.45 8.44 1.45
C ASP A 371 -25.98 8.17 1.23
N ILE A 372 -25.60 6.90 1.06
CA ILE A 372 -24.23 6.49 0.77
C ILE A 372 -23.78 7.08 -0.57
N TRP A 373 -24.58 6.90 -1.63
CA TRP A 373 -24.26 7.40 -2.96
C TRP A 373 -24.08 8.92 -2.99
N LYS A 374 -25.02 9.67 -2.40
CA LYS A 374 -24.91 11.13 -2.32
C LYS A 374 -23.74 11.58 -1.46
N GLY A 375 -23.39 10.79 -0.45
CA GLY A 375 -22.29 11.09 0.46
C GLY A 375 -20.91 10.95 -0.18
N VAL A 376 -20.72 9.99 -1.12
CA VAL A 376 -19.43 9.73 -1.74
C VAL A 376 -19.12 10.63 -2.93
N VAL A 377 -20.14 11.21 -3.62
CA VAL A 377 -19.94 12.04 -4.82
C VAL A 377 -18.90 13.15 -4.63
N PRO A 378 -18.93 13.95 -3.55
CA PRO A 378 -17.90 14.98 -3.35
C PRO A 378 -16.49 14.40 -3.24
N PHE A 379 -16.35 13.24 -2.60
CA PHE A 379 -15.05 12.57 -2.45
C PHE A 379 -14.53 12.01 -3.76
N ILE A 380 -15.41 11.51 -4.64
CA ILE A 380 -15.04 11.09 -6.00
C ILE A 380 -14.47 12.30 -6.77
N ILE A 381 -15.12 13.44 -6.69
CA ILE A 381 -14.62 14.68 -7.34
C ILE A 381 -13.24 15.04 -6.79
N LEU A 382 -13.04 14.95 -5.47
CA LEU A 382 -11.74 15.22 -4.85
C LEU A 382 -10.66 14.21 -5.28
N GLN A 383 -11.01 12.94 -5.47
CA GLN A 383 -10.09 11.94 -6.00
C GLN A 383 -9.70 12.22 -7.46
N LEU A 384 -10.66 12.63 -8.29
CA LEU A 384 -10.38 13.04 -9.67
C LEU A 384 -9.47 14.28 -9.71
N ILE A 385 -9.69 15.25 -8.80
CA ILE A 385 -8.79 16.40 -8.63
C ILE A 385 -7.39 15.92 -8.19
N GLY A 386 -7.33 15.01 -7.22
CA GLY A 386 -6.07 14.40 -6.76
C GLY A 386 -5.34 13.67 -7.90
N LEU A 387 -6.08 12.89 -8.70
CA LEU A 387 -5.54 12.21 -9.87
C LEU A 387 -4.99 13.20 -10.91
N ALA A 388 -5.69 14.30 -11.16
CA ALA A 388 -5.24 15.36 -12.04
C ALA A 388 -3.99 16.06 -11.51
N ILE A 389 -3.91 16.34 -10.21
CA ILE A 389 -2.74 16.93 -9.56
C ILE A 389 -1.53 15.99 -9.71
N VAL A 390 -1.67 14.71 -9.35
CA VAL A 390 -0.58 13.72 -9.43
C VAL A 390 -0.15 13.49 -10.89
N GLY A 391 -1.11 13.47 -11.82
CA GLY A 391 -0.84 13.36 -13.25
C GLY A 391 -0.08 14.57 -13.82
N SER A 392 -0.44 15.77 -13.37
CA SER A 392 0.20 17.02 -13.83
C SER A 392 1.57 17.26 -13.18
N TYR A 393 1.80 16.71 -11.99
CA TYR A 393 3.04 16.87 -11.24
C TYR A 393 3.69 15.52 -10.89
N PRO A 394 4.31 14.81 -11.85
CA PRO A 394 4.97 13.53 -11.63
C PRO A 394 6.04 13.57 -10.54
N SER A 395 6.62 14.76 -10.29
CA SER A 395 7.59 14.98 -9.21
C SER A 395 7.03 14.64 -7.82
N LEU A 396 5.71 14.77 -7.59
CA LEU A 396 5.09 14.36 -6.33
C LEU A 396 5.28 12.86 -6.04
N VAL A 397 5.28 12.04 -7.07
CA VAL A 397 5.50 10.61 -6.95
C VAL A 397 6.99 10.28 -6.90
N ASN A 398 7.79 10.88 -7.77
CA ASN A 398 9.18 10.52 -7.96
C ASN A 398 10.14 11.15 -6.93
N TYR A 399 9.69 12.16 -6.17
CA TYR A 399 10.53 12.91 -5.24
C TYR A 399 11.15 12.05 -4.14
N LEU A 400 10.34 11.26 -3.43
CA LEU A 400 10.81 10.44 -2.33
C LEU A 400 11.62 9.22 -2.80
N PRO A 401 11.19 8.44 -3.80
CA PRO A 401 12.00 7.36 -4.35
C PRO A 401 13.38 7.85 -4.78
N ASN A 402 13.43 8.97 -5.50
CA ASN A 402 14.68 9.56 -5.94
C ASN A 402 15.60 10.00 -4.77
N ARG A 403 15.04 10.54 -3.69
CA ARG A 403 15.80 10.98 -2.50
C ARG A 403 16.37 9.82 -1.69
N VAL A 404 15.62 8.73 -1.55
CA VAL A 404 16.03 7.60 -0.70
C VAL A 404 16.99 6.66 -1.43
N TYR A 405 16.78 6.43 -2.75
CA TYR A 405 17.59 5.49 -3.52
C TYR A 405 18.64 6.14 -4.42
N LEU A 406 18.63 7.47 -4.60
CA LEU A 406 19.63 8.21 -5.36
C LEU A 406 20.93 8.53 -4.58
N THR A 407 21.31 7.70 -3.64
CA THR A 407 22.70 7.67 -3.17
C THR A 407 23.63 6.99 -4.17
N SER A 408 23.12 6.36 -5.19
CA SER A 408 23.84 5.79 -6.33
C SER A 408 23.59 6.64 -7.58
N ASN A 409 24.60 6.76 -8.45
CA ASN A 409 24.63 7.47 -9.73
C ASN A 409 23.56 7.01 -10.76
N VAL A 410 22.33 6.79 -10.32
CA VAL A 410 21.21 6.46 -11.18
C VAL A 410 20.75 7.76 -11.84
N ALA A 411 20.67 7.75 -13.15
CA ALA A 411 20.21 8.87 -13.95
C ALA A 411 18.87 9.42 -13.41
N PRO A 412 18.69 10.75 -13.35
CA PRO A 412 17.44 11.36 -12.97
C PRO A 412 16.31 10.82 -13.85
N PRO A 413 15.07 10.75 -13.33
CA PRO A 413 13.95 10.28 -14.11
C PRO A 413 13.86 11.09 -15.41
N PRO A 414 13.55 10.42 -16.52
CA PRO A 414 13.63 11.03 -17.85
C PRO A 414 12.78 12.31 -18.03
N ILE A 415 11.78 12.50 -17.17
CA ILE A 415 10.92 13.70 -17.18
C ILE A 415 11.67 14.98 -16.73
N ASP A 416 12.70 14.86 -15.89
CA ASP A 416 13.47 16.00 -15.39
C ASP A 416 14.58 16.47 -16.36
N ARG A 417 14.75 15.81 -17.50
CA ARG A 417 15.75 16.17 -18.53
C ARG A 417 15.26 17.17 -19.57
N LYS A 418 14.14 17.82 -19.36
CA LYS A 418 13.74 18.99 -20.16
C LYS A 418 14.36 20.24 -19.57
N SER A 419 15.66 20.40 -19.77
CA SER A 419 16.36 21.67 -19.75
C SER A 419 17.24 21.77 -21.01
#